data_3d82588c15e4d2a1f4322e8cbfe9744e
#
_entry.id   3d82588c15e4d2a1f4322e8cbfe9744e
#
_cell.length_a   1.000
_cell.length_b   1.000
_cell.length_c   1.000
_cell.angle_alpha   90.00
_cell.angle_beta   90.00
_cell.angle_gamma   90.00
#
_symmetry.space_group_name_H-M   'P 1'
#
loop_
_entity.id
_entity.type
_entity.pdbx_description
1 polymer ?
#
loop_
_entity_poly.entity_id
_entity_poly.type
_entity_poly.pdbx_seq_one_letter_code
_entity_poly.pdbx_strand_id
1 'polypeptide(L)'
;DYGAIVLAAGGNGDDNGFGTNEFAHYPSSYDNVIAVCPTGNGDSWNNWATYHHTIDLAAPGEGIRSTRIGNGYTNWSGSSMATPIVGSVMGLVKSYNPSWTNEQVETMVMQTSDPVIYTVNPSENLAGKLGKGRVDALAALATPLFPKIEFIDLDLFIESDDNGVLESGESI
;
A
#
# COMPACT_ATOMS: atom_id res chain seq x y z
N ASP A 1 0.28 -19.52 4.50
CA ASP A 1 -0.29 -18.36 5.18
C ASP A 1 -0.52 -18.69 6.65
N TYR A 2 0.29 -18.10 7.54
CA TYR A 2 0.22 -18.37 9.00
C TYR A 2 -0.70 -17.38 9.73
N GLY A 3 -1.56 -16.68 9.01
CA GLY A 3 -2.52 -15.75 9.60
C GLY A 3 -1.90 -14.46 10.13
N ALA A 4 -0.81 -13.97 9.54
CA ALA A 4 -0.18 -12.70 9.87
C ALA A 4 -0.21 -11.74 8.67
N ILE A 5 -0.43 -10.45 8.94
CA ILE A 5 -0.21 -9.36 8.00
C ILE A 5 1.26 -8.92 8.14
N VAL A 6 2.01 -8.95 7.06
CA VAL A 6 3.43 -8.60 7.06
C VAL A 6 3.63 -7.23 6.43
N LEU A 7 4.21 -6.30 7.19
CA LEU A 7 4.55 -4.97 6.71
C LEU A 7 6.06 -4.76 6.76
N ALA A 8 6.59 -4.02 5.80
CA ALA A 8 8.00 -3.65 5.80
C ALA A 8 8.20 -2.19 5.36
N ALA A 9 9.26 -1.60 5.87
CA ALA A 9 9.68 -0.25 5.51
C ALA A 9 10.14 -0.20 4.04
N GLY A 10 9.55 0.71 3.26
CA GLY A 10 9.79 0.82 1.82
C GLY A 10 11.16 1.40 1.45
N GLY A 11 11.93 1.89 2.43
CA GLY A 11 13.30 2.38 2.24
C GLY A 11 13.43 3.90 2.42
N ASN A 12 14.65 4.34 2.69
CA ASN A 12 15.01 5.73 2.94
C ASN A 12 15.97 6.28 1.87
N GLY A 13 15.78 5.86 0.63
CA GLY A 13 16.56 6.34 -0.51
C GLY A 13 17.82 5.54 -0.77
N ASP A 14 18.79 6.17 -1.42
CA ASP A 14 19.99 5.53 -1.98
C ASP A 14 21.05 5.20 -0.92
N ASP A 15 20.69 4.34 0.03
CA ASP A 15 21.69 3.77 0.97
C ASP A 15 22.67 2.79 0.25
N ASN A 16 22.40 2.46 -1.03
CA ASN A 16 23.17 1.52 -1.82
C ASN A 16 24.07 2.14 -2.89
N GLY A 17 24.10 3.47 -3.00
CA GLY A 17 24.97 4.19 -3.92
C GLY A 17 24.55 4.17 -5.41
N PHE A 18 23.27 3.90 -5.70
CA PHE A 18 22.76 3.88 -7.08
C PHE A 18 22.46 5.28 -7.66
N GLY A 19 22.57 6.35 -6.88
CA GLY A 19 22.33 7.72 -7.33
C GLY A 19 20.87 8.06 -7.61
N THR A 20 19.94 7.20 -7.21
CA THR A 20 18.49 7.40 -7.34
C THR A 20 17.76 6.78 -6.16
N ASN A 21 16.64 7.37 -5.78
CA ASN A 21 15.76 6.81 -4.76
C ASN A 21 14.69 5.88 -5.36
N GLU A 22 14.72 5.63 -6.65
CA GLU A 22 13.81 4.71 -7.34
C GLU A 22 14.44 3.32 -7.45
N PHE A 23 14.05 2.43 -6.56
CA PHE A 23 14.44 1.01 -6.61
C PHE A 23 13.53 0.14 -5.74
N ALA A 24 13.49 -1.16 -6.05
CA ALA A 24 12.83 -2.14 -5.20
C ALA A 24 13.65 -2.39 -3.93
N HIS A 25 13.05 -2.13 -2.78
CA HIS A 25 13.67 -2.33 -1.47
C HIS A 25 13.21 -3.65 -0.85
N TYR A 26 14.14 -4.47 -0.36
CA TYR A 26 13.82 -5.76 0.23
C TYR A 26 14.02 -5.71 1.76
N PRO A 27 13.14 -6.35 2.54
CA PRO A 27 12.10 -7.32 2.16
C PRO A 27 10.77 -6.72 1.69
N SER A 28 10.60 -5.39 1.66
CA SER A 28 9.31 -4.75 1.38
C SER A 28 8.77 -5.04 -0.02
N SER A 29 9.63 -5.29 -1.01
CA SER A 29 9.23 -5.58 -2.39
C SER A 29 8.98 -7.07 -2.66
N TYR A 30 8.93 -7.93 -1.64
CA TYR A 30 8.46 -9.30 -1.81
C TYR A 30 6.93 -9.37 -1.91
N ASP A 31 6.44 -10.36 -2.64
CA ASP A 31 5.01 -10.69 -2.69
C ASP A 31 4.46 -10.95 -1.27
N ASN A 32 3.24 -10.51 -1.02
CA ASN A 32 2.56 -10.62 0.28
C ASN A 32 3.21 -9.86 1.44
N VAL A 33 4.06 -8.88 1.14
CA VAL A 33 4.59 -7.92 2.11
C VAL A 33 4.07 -6.54 1.75
N ILE A 34 3.46 -5.84 2.69
CA ILE A 34 2.96 -4.48 2.50
C ILE A 34 4.11 -3.49 2.67
N ALA A 35 4.51 -2.87 1.58
CA ALA A 35 5.56 -1.87 1.56
C ALA A 35 5.03 -0.48 1.92
N VAL A 36 5.66 0.20 2.89
CA VAL A 36 5.20 1.50 3.37
C VAL A 36 6.24 2.59 3.12
N CYS A 37 5.87 3.65 2.39
CA CYS A 37 6.69 4.83 2.23
C CYS A 37 6.32 5.93 3.25
N PRO A 38 7.28 6.78 3.66
CA PRO A 38 7.03 7.87 4.58
C PRO A 38 6.50 9.11 3.86
N THR A 39 5.59 9.85 4.51
CA THR A 39 5.25 11.23 4.15
C THR A 39 5.69 12.20 5.22
N GLY A 40 5.92 13.44 4.81
CA GLY A 40 6.15 14.58 5.69
C GLY A 40 4.86 15.31 6.05
N ASN A 41 5.02 16.52 6.57
CA ASN A 41 3.90 17.37 6.92
C ASN A 41 3.10 17.77 5.67
N GLY A 42 1.77 17.71 5.78
CA GLY A 42 0.87 17.99 4.66
C GLY A 42 0.94 16.99 3.51
N ASP A 43 1.27 15.73 3.82
CA ASP A 43 1.38 14.63 2.86
C ASP A 43 2.48 14.82 1.78
N SER A 44 3.43 15.70 2.02
CA SER A 44 4.58 15.88 1.12
C SER A 44 5.43 14.61 1.09
N TRP A 45 5.86 14.20 -0.12
CA TRP A 45 6.88 13.17 -0.24
C TRP A 45 8.25 13.75 0.11
N ASN A 46 9.02 13.02 0.89
CA ASN A 46 10.37 13.40 1.28
C ASN A 46 11.38 12.94 0.23
N ASN A 47 12.20 13.85 -0.29
CA ASN A 47 13.19 13.58 -1.33
C ASN A 47 14.28 12.57 -0.95
N TRP A 48 14.35 12.18 0.31
CA TRP A 48 15.22 11.10 0.81
C TRP A 48 14.54 9.73 0.85
N ALA A 49 13.21 9.65 0.64
CA ALA A 49 12.48 8.38 0.72
C ALA A 49 12.57 7.60 -0.60
N THR A 50 12.62 6.29 -0.47
CA THR A 50 12.48 5.39 -1.64
C THR A 50 11.07 5.49 -2.22
N TYR A 51 10.96 5.49 -3.53
CA TYR A 51 9.71 5.36 -4.28
C TYR A 51 9.86 4.27 -5.33
N HIS A 52 8.84 3.47 -5.51
CA HIS A 52 8.82 2.36 -6.47
C HIS A 52 7.40 1.83 -6.64
N HIS A 53 7.13 1.17 -7.76
CA HIS A 53 5.81 0.58 -8.02
C HIS A 53 5.44 -0.57 -7.04
N THR A 54 6.38 -1.08 -6.29
CA THR A 54 6.14 -2.06 -5.20
C THR A 54 5.76 -1.42 -3.87
N ILE A 55 5.70 -0.10 -3.77
CA ILE A 55 5.15 0.55 -2.58
C ILE A 55 3.62 0.39 -2.59
N ASP A 56 3.06 -0.01 -1.47
CA ASP A 56 1.63 -0.27 -1.32
C ASP A 56 0.87 0.88 -0.66
N LEU A 57 1.44 1.46 0.39
CA LEU A 57 0.83 2.52 1.19
C LEU A 57 1.83 3.59 1.58
N ALA A 58 1.31 4.78 1.86
CA ALA A 58 2.05 5.85 2.50
C ALA A 58 1.51 6.12 3.91
N ALA A 59 2.37 6.62 4.79
CA ALA A 59 2.00 7.05 6.14
C ALA A 59 2.94 8.14 6.64
N PRO A 60 2.54 8.96 7.63
CA PRO A 60 3.44 9.92 8.26
C PRO A 60 4.71 9.24 8.75
N GLY A 61 5.85 9.76 8.32
CA GLY A 61 7.17 9.18 8.63
C GLY A 61 8.24 10.22 8.95
N GLU A 62 7.89 11.52 9.00
CA GLU A 62 8.81 12.58 9.30
C GLU A 62 8.53 13.20 10.68
N GLY A 63 9.57 13.34 11.49
CA GLY A 63 9.49 13.97 12.81
C GLY A 63 8.61 13.21 13.81
N ILE A 64 8.45 11.92 13.66
CA ILE A 64 7.58 11.09 14.49
C ILE A 64 8.17 10.96 15.91
N ARG A 65 7.41 11.45 16.88
CA ARG A 65 7.79 11.40 18.29
C ARG A 65 7.49 10.03 18.89
N SER A 66 8.51 9.40 19.45
CA SER A 66 8.37 8.11 20.13
C SER A 66 9.34 8.00 21.32
N THR A 67 9.17 6.93 22.08
CA THR A 67 10.06 6.60 23.21
C THR A 67 11.47 6.25 22.71
N ARG A 68 12.45 6.52 23.55
CA ARG A 68 13.85 6.11 23.31
C ARG A 68 14.43 5.45 24.55
N ILE A 69 15.55 4.74 24.38
CA ILE A 69 16.34 4.20 25.47
C ILE A 69 16.76 5.32 26.42
N GLY A 70 16.67 5.08 27.74
CA GLY A 70 17.02 6.06 28.78
C GLY A 70 15.83 6.90 29.25
N ASN A 71 14.60 6.35 29.20
CA ASN A 71 13.36 6.98 29.72
C ASN A 71 13.06 8.36 29.12
N GLY A 72 13.35 8.53 27.82
CA GLY A 72 13.13 9.77 27.11
C GLY A 72 12.25 9.61 25.88
N TYR A 73 12.05 10.72 25.18
CA TYR A 73 11.38 10.79 23.89
C TYR A 73 12.30 11.45 22.88
N THR A 74 12.14 11.08 21.62
CA THR A 74 12.85 11.70 20.50
C THR A 74 11.99 11.71 19.26
N ASN A 75 12.32 12.55 18.29
CA ASN A 75 11.69 12.58 16.98
C ASN A 75 12.63 11.92 15.97
N TRP A 76 12.10 10.96 15.22
CA TRP A 76 12.84 10.33 14.13
C TRP A 76 12.04 10.40 12.83
N SER A 77 12.76 10.28 11.72
CA SER A 77 12.17 10.25 10.38
C SER A 77 12.65 9.02 9.64
N GLY A 78 11.77 8.42 8.85
CA GLY A 78 12.06 7.23 8.07
C GLY A 78 10.82 6.42 7.72
N SER A 79 10.94 5.57 6.71
CA SER A 79 9.94 4.54 6.42
C SER A 79 9.73 3.59 7.60
N SER A 80 10.76 3.42 8.46
CA SER A 80 10.67 2.68 9.72
C SER A 80 9.69 3.30 10.74
N MET A 81 9.41 4.61 10.64
CA MET A 81 8.43 5.31 11.47
C MET A 81 7.02 5.27 10.86
N ALA A 82 6.93 5.27 9.54
CA ALA A 82 5.67 5.15 8.81
C ALA A 82 5.05 3.75 8.93
N THR A 83 5.86 2.72 8.82
CA THR A 83 5.41 1.31 8.81
C THR A 83 4.59 0.92 10.06
N PRO A 84 5.02 1.21 11.31
CA PRO A 84 4.22 0.89 12.50
C PRO A 84 2.92 1.68 12.58
N ILE A 85 2.80 2.84 11.93
CA ILE A 85 1.55 3.59 11.87
C ILE A 85 0.52 2.82 11.03
N VAL A 86 0.92 2.32 9.85
CA VAL A 86 0.05 1.44 9.04
C VAL A 86 -0.33 0.18 9.82
N GLY A 87 0.65 -0.47 10.45
CA GLY A 87 0.40 -1.65 11.30
C GLY A 87 -0.58 -1.37 12.45
N SER A 88 -0.50 -0.18 13.05
CA SER A 88 -1.42 0.25 14.10
C SER A 88 -2.85 0.45 13.56
N VAL A 89 -3.00 1.02 12.36
CA VAL A 89 -4.32 1.16 11.72
C VAL A 89 -4.90 -0.20 11.38
N MET A 90 -4.11 -1.13 10.84
CA MET A 90 -4.57 -2.50 10.57
C MET A 90 -4.99 -3.23 11.85
N GLY A 91 -4.21 -3.09 12.93
CA GLY A 91 -4.55 -3.62 14.23
C GLY A 91 -5.84 -3.02 14.79
N LEU A 92 -6.07 -1.72 14.58
CA LEU A 92 -7.29 -1.03 14.99
C LEU A 92 -8.51 -1.54 14.21
N VAL A 93 -8.40 -1.66 12.87
CA VAL A 93 -9.45 -2.21 12.01
C VAL A 93 -9.78 -3.65 12.39
N LYS A 94 -8.77 -4.48 12.63
CA LYS A 94 -8.95 -5.87 13.08
C LYS A 94 -9.60 -5.95 14.46
N SER A 95 -9.23 -5.07 15.39
CA SER A 95 -9.82 -4.99 16.73
C SER A 95 -11.29 -4.59 16.68
N TYR A 96 -11.65 -3.69 15.78
CA TYR A 96 -13.01 -3.23 15.56
C TYR A 96 -13.88 -4.30 14.86
N ASN A 97 -13.25 -5.11 13.98
CA ASN A 97 -13.89 -6.18 13.23
C ASN A 97 -13.20 -7.53 13.50
N PRO A 98 -13.38 -8.16 14.68
CA PRO A 98 -12.60 -9.35 15.06
C PRO A 98 -12.83 -10.55 14.16
N SER A 99 -14.00 -10.64 13.51
CA SER A 99 -14.35 -11.72 12.57
C SER A 99 -13.74 -11.58 11.19
N TRP A 100 -13.20 -10.42 10.82
CA TRP A 100 -12.63 -10.22 9.50
C TRP A 100 -11.36 -11.05 9.31
N THR A 101 -11.17 -11.55 8.12
CA THR A 101 -9.90 -12.16 7.72
C THR A 101 -8.80 -11.09 7.60
N ASN A 102 -7.53 -11.51 7.59
CA ASN A 102 -6.43 -10.58 7.33
C ASN A 102 -6.57 -9.89 5.98
N GLU A 103 -6.95 -10.63 4.95
CA GLU A 103 -7.20 -10.10 3.61
C GLU A 103 -8.29 -9.01 3.60
N GLN A 104 -9.36 -9.19 4.39
CA GLN A 104 -10.40 -8.16 4.53
C GLN A 104 -9.88 -6.89 5.20
N VAL A 105 -9.02 -7.03 6.22
CA VAL A 105 -8.36 -5.91 6.90
C VAL A 105 -7.41 -5.18 5.93
N GLU A 106 -6.57 -5.91 5.22
CA GLU A 106 -5.66 -5.36 4.22
C GLU A 106 -6.41 -4.61 3.12
N THR A 107 -7.42 -5.27 2.54
CA THR A 107 -8.26 -4.68 1.49
C THR A 107 -8.91 -3.38 1.97
N MET A 108 -9.48 -3.38 3.19
CA MET A 108 -10.10 -2.19 3.75
C MET A 108 -9.11 -1.03 3.88
N VAL A 109 -7.95 -1.27 4.47
CA VAL A 109 -6.94 -0.22 4.66
C VAL A 109 -6.38 0.27 3.33
N MET A 110 -6.18 -0.63 2.36
CA MET A 110 -5.71 -0.27 1.02
C MET A 110 -6.73 0.57 0.24
N GLN A 111 -8.00 0.19 0.26
CA GLN A 111 -9.03 0.85 -0.56
C GLN A 111 -9.54 2.15 0.05
N THR A 112 -9.38 2.34 1.34
CA THR A 112 -9.76 3.59 2.03
C THR A 112 -8.61 4.56 2.21
N SER A 113 -7.42 4.25 1.71
CA SER A 113 -6.28 5.16 1.74
C SER A 113 -6.56 6.40 0.89
N ASP A 114 -6.08 7.56 1.36
CA ASP A 114 -6.32 8.86 0.74
C ASP A 114 -5.30 9.09 -0.41
N PRO A 115 -5.75 9.19 -1.67
CA PRO A 115 -4.87 9.43 -2.81
C PRO A 115 -4.32 10.86 -2.88
N VAL A 116 -4.61 11.71 -1.90
CA VAL A 116 -4.15 13.11 -1.82
C VAL A 116 -2.63 13.24 -2.00
N ILE A 117 -1.87 12.21 -1.64
CA ILE A 117 -0.41 12.17 -1.80
C ILE A 117 0.03 12.48 -3.25
N TYR A 118 -0.74 12.08 -4.26
CA TYR A 118 -0.45 12.36 -5.66
C TYR A 118 -0.83 13.78 -6.09
N THR A 119 -1.84 14.35 -5.44
CA THR A 119 -2.21 15.77 -5.65
C THR A 119 -1.18 16.71 -5.06
N VAL A 120 -0.63 16.36 -3.90
CA VAL A 120 0.39 17.16 -3.20
C VAL A 120 1.77 17.00 -3.87
N ASN A 121 2.03 15.85 -4.48
CA ASN A 121 3.33 15.53 -5.12
C ASN A 121 3.15 15.24 -6.61
N PRO A 122 2.81 16.23 -7.45
CA PRO A 122 2.40 16.05 -8.84
C PRO A 122 3.60 15.85 -9.78
N SER A 123 4.53 14.95 -9.44
CA SER A 123 5.68 14.60 -10.28
C SER A 123 5.40 13.34 -11.07
N GLU A 124 5.67 13.35 -12.38
CA GLU A 124 5.56 12.16 -13.24
C GLU A 124 6.45 11.02 -12.76
N ASN A 125 7.60 11.33 -12.17
CA ASN A 125 8.51 10.32 -11.61
C ASN A 125 7.90 9.57 -10.41
N LEU A 126 6.97 10.19 -9.69
CA LEU A 126 6.32 9.62 -8.49
C LEU A 126 4.98 8.95 -8.82
N ALA A 127 4.45 9.16 -10.02
CA ALA A 127 3.14 8.63 -10.42
C ALA A 127 3.07 7.11 -10.27
N GLY A 128 2.13 6.63 -9.44
CA GLY A 128 1.94 5.19 -9.16
C GLY A 128 3.04 4.53 -8.32
N LYS A 129 3.99 5.31 -7.75
CA LYS A 129 5.15 4.78 -7.03
C LYS A 129 5.19 5.12 -5.53
N LEU A 130 4.12 5.70 -5.01
CA LEU A 130 3.94 6.03 -3.59
C LEU A 130 2.82 5.20 -2.93
N GLY A 131 2.39 4.12 -3.58
CA GLY A 131 1.33 3.24 -3.13
C GLY A 131 -0.07 3.73 -3.50
N LYS A 132 -1.10 3.14 -2.88
CA LYS A 132 -2.51 3.48 -3.12
C LYS A 132 -2.87 4.88 -2.60
N GLY A 133 -2.19 5.32 -1.55
CA GLY A 133 -2.43 6.59 -0.89
C GLY A 133 -1.88 6.61 0.52
N ARG A 134 -2.12 7.71 1.22
CA ARG A 134 -1.83 7.81 2.66
C ARG A 134 -2.89 7.03 3.45
N VAL A 135 -2.45 6.23 4.41
CA VAL A 135 -3.37 5.49 5.29
C VAL A 135 -4.35 6.44 5.99
N ASP A 136 -5.63 6.10 5.97
CA ASP A 136 -6.72 6.84 6.62
C ASP A 136 -7.47 5.93 7.60
N ALA A 137 -7.18 6.10 8.89
CA ALA A 137 -7.78 5.31 9.95
C ALA A 137 -9.28 5.57 10.10
N LEU A 138 -9.72 6.82 9.90
CA LEU A 138 -11.14 7.17 10.00
C LEU A 138 -11.93 6.53 8.86
N ALA A 139 -11.47 6.67 7.64
CA ALA A 139 -12.11 6.06 6.48
C ALA A 139 -12.14 4.52 6.60
N ALA A 140 -11.03 3.90 7.04
CA ALA A 140 -10.95 2.45 7.23
C ALA A 140 -11.92 1.91 8.30
N LEU A 141 -12.26 2.70 9.33
CA LEU A 141 -13.21 2.31 10.37
C LEU A 141 -14.66 2.64 10.03
N ALA A 142 -14.89 3.71 9.27
CA ALA A 142 -16.23 4.21 8.97
C ALA A 142 -16.84 3.56 7.70
N THR A 143 -16.01 2.97 6.85
CA THR A 143 -16.46 2.38 5.59
C THR A 143 -16.94 0.94 5.81
N PRO A 144 -18.12 0.55 5.31
CA PRO A 144 -18.54 -0.85 5.35
C PRO A 144 -17.63 -1.72 4.47
N LEU A 145 -17.54 -3.01 4.81
CA LEU A 145 -16.73 -3.96 4.05
C LEU A 145 -17.12 -3.97 2.57
N PHE A 146 -16.14 -3.78 1.69
CA PHE A 146 -16.35 -3.85 0.25
C PHE A 146 -16.66 -5.30 -0.17
N PRO A 147 -17.63 -5.51 -1.06
CA PRO A 147 -17.83 -6.84 -1.64
C PRO A 147 -16.58 -7.23 -2.45
N LYS A 148 -16.08 -8.44 -2.23
CA LYS A 148 -15.03 -9.03 -3.07
C LYS A 148 -15.69 -9.61 -4.30
N ILE A 149 -15.35 -9.08 -5.46
CA ILE A 149 -15.74 -9.67 -6.75
C ILE A 149 -14.55 -10.51 -7.22
N GLU A 150 -14.73 -11.81 -7.23
CA GLU A 150 -13.78 -12.74 -7.82
C GLU A 150 -14.26 -13.16 -9.21
N PHE A 151 -13.37 -13.11 -10.17
CA PHE A 151 -13.61 -13.75 -11.47
C PHE A 151 -13.41 -15.26 -11.27
N ILE A 152 -14.52 -16.02 -11.33
CA ILE A 152 -14.49 -17.46 -11.07
C ILE A 152 -14.29 -18.23 -12.39
N ASP A 153 -14.96 -17.81 -13.44
CA ASP A 153 -14.88 -18.48 -14.75
C ASP A 153 -15.39 -17.58 -15.88
N LEU A 154 -14.96 -17.84 -17.09
CA LEU A 154 -15.47 -17.23 -18.31
C LEU A 154 -15.91 -18.33 -19.26
N ASP A 155 -17.21 -18.57 -19.33
CA ASP A 155 -17.78 -19.39 -20.40
C ASP A 155 -17.91 -18.55 -21.68
N LEU A 156 -17.05 -18.85 -22.65
CA LEU A 156 -17.13 -18.25 -23.98
C LEU A 156 -18.14 -19.09 -24.82
N PHE A 157 -19.30 -18.52 -25.06
CA PHE A 157 -20.25 -19.09 -26.03
C PHE A 157 -19.96 -18.47 -27.40
N ILE A 158 -19.50 -19.27 -28.34
CA ILE A 158 -19.32 -18.85 -29.74
C ILE A 158 -20.61 -19.18 -30.44
N GLU A 159 -21.47 -18.18 -30.70
CA GLU A 159 -22.60 -18.30 -31.59
C GLU A 159 -22.12 -18.13 -33.04
N SER A 160 -21.56 -19.18 -33.60
CA SER A 160 -21.14 -19.18 -35.00
C SER A 160 -21.38 -20.54 -35.67
N ASP A 161 -20.86 -20.75 -36.81
CA ASP A 161 -21.04 -21.80 -37.75
C ASP A 161 -20.75 -23.27 -37.30
N ASP A 162 -20.74 -23.57 -36.04
CA ASP A 162 -20.48 -24.90 -35.45
C ASP A 162 -19.04 -25.45 -35.63
N ASN A 163 -18.09 -24.65 -36.13
CA ASN A 163 -16.74 -25.16 -36.37
C ASN A 163 -15.80 -25.03 -35.15
N GLY A 164 -16.21 -24.27 -34.10
CA GLY A 164 -15.43 -24.08 -32.86
C GLY A 164 -14.21 -23.18 -33.01
N VAL A 165 -14.08 -22.45 -34.11
CA VAL A 165 -12.96 -21.51 -34.37
C VAL A 165 -13.52 -20.11 -34.51
N LEU A 166 -13.00 -19.18 -33.72
CA LEU A 166 -13.32 -17.75 -33.85
C LEU A 166 -12.69 -17.17 -35.13
N GLU A 167 -13.57 -16.78 -36.08
CA GLU A 167 -13.14 -16.13 -37.32
C GLU A 167 -13.28 -14.59 -37.24
N SER A 168 -12.55 -13.91 -38.10
CA SER A 168 -12.56 -12.43 -38.14
C SER A 168 -13.92 -11.92 -38.63
N GLY A 169 -14.67 -11.26 -37.74
CA GLY A 169 -16.00 -10.70 -38.02
C GLY A 169 -17.14 -11.34 -37.21
N GLU A 170 -16.85 -12.36 -36.43
CA GLU A 170 -17.79 -12.92 -35.46
C GLU A 170 -17.85 -12.05 -34.22
N SER A 171 -19.08 -11.77 -33.73
CA SER A 171 -19.28 -11.02 -32.49
C SER A 171 -19.28 -11.98 -31.32
N ILE A 172 -18.53 -11.62 -30.28
CA ILE A 172 -18.58 -12.27 -28.97
C ILE A 172 -19.81 -11.79 -28.21
#